data_64b65b331809afa738f4107fbdd53e0d
#
_entry.id   64b65b331809afa738f4107fbdd53e0d
#
_cell.length_a   1.000
_cell.length_b   1.000
_cell.length_c   1.000
_cell.angle_alpha   90.00
_cell.angle_beta   90.00
_cell.angle_gamma   90.00
#
_symmetry.space_group_name_H-M   'P 1'
#
loop_
_entity.id
_entity.type
_entity.pdbx_description
1 polymer ?
#
loop_
_entity_poly.entity_id
_entity_poly.type
_entity_poly.pdbx_seq_one_letter_code
_entity_poly.pdbx_strand_id
1 'polypeptide(L)'
;MDRKEFVKRSLLGAGVVAAGIPVISATQEEQKEVGFNHIPATKGETMKNAIIHRAETRGHANHGWLNSYHTFSFAQYYNPERMHFGVLRVLNDDQVAPGMGFGTHPHDNMEIISIPLSGDLEHKDSMGNVAVIRQNDVQVMSAGTGIRHSEYNKNSDQEVKFLQIWVFPNKRNVTPRYDQLTFKPEDRKNTWQQILSPNADDAGVWIHQDAWFHWGEWSAGKTADYKIKKSGNGVYVFVLSGAVTIGDVKLNARDGMGIVDMSSIDIKADSDAFVLLMEVPMN
;
A
#
# COMPACT_ATOMS: atom_id res chain seq x y z
N MET A 1 -32.30 3.99 -29.10
CA MET A 1 -31.23 3.05 -29.37
C MET A 1 -30.99 2.28 -28.08
N ASP A 2 -31.24 0.98 -28.09
CA ASP A 2 -31.31 0.15 -26.88
C ASP A 2 -29.90 -0.16 -26.33
N ARG A 3 -29.79 -0.21 -25.01
CA ARG A 3 -28.53 -0.44 -24.27
C ARG A 3 -27.79 -1.73 -24.70
N LYS A 4 -28.48 -2.67 -25.34
CA LYS A 4 -27.93 -3.95 -25.82
C LYS A 4 -27.20 -3.84 -27.17
N GLU A 5 -27.44 -2.82 -27.98
CA GLU A 5 -26.75 -2.63 -29.27
C GLU A 5 -25.42 -1.88 -29.16
N PHE A 6 -25.23 -1.09 -28.10
CA PHE A 6 -23.97 -0.35 -27.86
C PHE A 6 -22.81 -1.28 -27.53
N VAL A 7 -23.05 -2.40 -26.87
CA VAL A 7 -22.02 -3.37 -26.45
C VAL A 7 -21.52 -4.24 -27.62
N LYS A 8 -22.30 -4.37 -28.72
CA LYS A 8 -21.93 -5.23 -29.85
C LYS A 8 -21.07 -4.57 -30.94
N ARG A 9 -20.93 -3.25 -30.96
CA ARG A 9 -20.16 -2.53 -31.98
C ARG A 9 -18.74 -2.10 -31.62
N SER A 10 -18.28 -2.35 -30.37
CA SER A 10 -16.92 -2.02 -29.91
C SER A 10 -15.92 -3.17 -30.01
N LEU A 11 -16.24 -4.27 -30.66
CA LEU A 11 -15.46 -5.51 -30.70
C LEU A 11 -14.89 -5.85 -32.09
N LEU A 12 -14.53 -4.84 -32.90
CA LEU A 12 -13.78 -5.09 -34.13
C LEU A 12 -12.79 -3.95 -34.39
N GLY A 13 -11.55 -4.14 -33.96
CA GLY A 13 -10.43 -3.26 -34.30
C GLY A 13 -9.19 -3.52 -33.49
N ALA A 14 -8.25 -4.28 -34.08
CA ALA A 14 -6.85 -4.47 -33.71
C ALA A 14 -6.57 -5.24 -32.41
N GLY A 15 -6.11 -6.48 -32.56
CA GLY A 15 -5.73 -7.39 -31.47
C GLY A 15 -4.44 -7.03 -30.79
N VAL A 16 -4.56 -6.80 -29.51
CA VAL A 16 -3.64 -7.27 -28.48
C VAL A 16 -4.55 -7.84 -27.39
N VAL A 17 -4.48 -9.15 -27.18
CA VAL A 17 -5.23 -9.82 -26.12
C VAL A 17 -4.57 -9.43 -24.79
N ALA A 18 -5.03 -8.35 -24.20
CA ALA A 18 -4.85 -8.12 -22.80
C ALA A 18 -5.79 -9.09 -22.07
N ALA A 19 -5.25 -10.16 -21.49
CA ALA A 19 -6.01 -11.01 -20.59
C ALA A 19 -6.59 -10.11 -19.49
N GLY A 20 -7.91 -9.90 -19.52
CA GLY A 20 -8.59 -9.08 -18.54
C GLY A 20 -8.40 -9.65 -17.14
N ILE A 21 -7.71 -8.94 -16.29
CA ILE A 21 -7.71 -9.20 -14.86
C ILE A 21 -9.15 -8.94 -14.39
N PRO A 22 -9.83 -9.89 -13.74
CA PRO A 22 -11.17 -9.65 -13.23
C PRO A 22 -11.13 -8.48 -12.25
N VAL A 23 -11.90 -7.45 -12.52
CA VAL A 23 -12.11 -6.34 -11.58
C VAL A 23 -12.85 -6.92 -10.39
N ILE A 24 -12.14 -7.09 -9.27
CA ILE A 24 -12.78 -7.41 -8.00
C ILE A 24 -13.38 -6.11 -7.49
N SER A 25 -14.67 -5.91 -7.73
CA SER A 25 -15.46 -4.98 -6.95
C SER A 25 -15.39 -5.46 -5.50
N ALA A 26 -14.78 -4.67 -4.62
CA ALA A 26 -14.74 -4.99 -3.20
C ALA A 26 -16.15 -4.76 -2.61
N THR A 27 -17.03 -5.76 -2.73
CA THR A 27 -18.26 -5.84 -1.95
C THR A 27 -17.88 -6.18 -0.52
N GLN A 28 -18.41 -5.45 0.43
CA GLN A 28 -18.32 -5.79 1.85
C GLN A 28 -18.98 -7.16 2.07
N GLU A 29 -18.19 -8.20 2.20
CA GLU A 29 -18.64 -9.40 2.92
C GLU A 29 -18.60 -9.11 4.41
N GLU A 30 -19.61 -9.59 5.12
CA GLU A 30 -19.82 -9.41 6.56
C GLU A 30 -18.53 -9.74 7.33
N GLN A 31 -18.04 -8.75 8.11
CA GLN A 31 -16.92 -8.89 9.03
C GLN A 31 -17.29 -9.91 10.12
N LYS A 32 -16.73 -11.11 10.05
CA LYS A 32 -16.67 -11.97 11.24
C LYS A 32 -15.60 -11.40 12.15
N GLU A 33 -16.00 -10.99 13.35
CA GLU A 33 -15.10 -10.58 14.42
C GLU A 33 -14.07 -11.68 14.69
N VAL A 34 -12.80 -11.40 14.38
CA VAL A 34 -11.67 -12.15 14.89
C VAL A 34 -11.41 -11.60 16.30
N GLY A 35 -11.92 -12.29 17.30
CA GLY A 35 -11.77 -11.89 18.70
C GLY A 35 -10.31 -11.96 19.13
N PHE A 36 -9.70 -10.81 19.37
CA PHE A 36 -8.40 -10.68 20.02
C PHE A 36 -8.59 -10.55 21.53
N ASN A 37 -7.98 -11.44 22.31
CA ASN A 37 -7.94 -11.35 23.76
C ASN A 37 -6.95 -10.26 24.21
N HIS A 38 -7.44 -9.25 24.89
CA HIS A 38 -6.69 -8.09 25.37
C HIS A 38 -5.77 -8.44 26.54
N ILE A 39 -4.45 -8.26 26.39
CA ILE A 39 -3.44 -8.27 27.46
C ILE A 39 -2.44 -7.13 27.21
N PRO A 40 -2.22 -6.18 28.15
CA PRO A 40 -1.25 -5.12 27.96
C PRO A 40 0.20 -5.68 28.06
N ALA A 41 1.05 -5.35 27.07
CA ALA A 41 2.42 -5.81 27.01
C ALA A 41 3.34 -4.96 27.90
N THR A 42 4.14 -5.61 28.75
CA THR A 42 5.27 -5.01 29.50
C THR A 42 6.58 -5.26 28.76
N LYS A 43 7.55 -4.35 28.94
CA LYS A 43 8.88 -4.38 28.30
C LYS A 43 9.57 -5.73 28.55
N GLY A 44 9.68 -6.58 27.49
CA GLY A 44 10.32 -7.91 27.55
C GLY A 44 9.39 -9.10 27.31
N GLU A 45 8.10 -8.91 27.03
CA GLU A 45 7.20 -10.00 26.65
C GLU A 45 7.29 -10.29 25.16
N THR A 46 7.33 -11.60 24.83
CA THR A 46 7.16 -12.11 23.45
C THR A 46 5.94 -11.42 22.83
N MET A 47 6.05 -10.87 21.63
CA MET A 47 4.96 -10.14 20.95
C MET A 47 3.79 -11.09 20.61
N LYS A 48 2.94 -11.37 21.60
CA LYS A 48 1.78 -12.27 21.47
C LYS A 48 0.71 -11.78 20.48
N ASN A 49 0.75 -10.50 20.12
CA ASN A 49 -0.26 -9.81 19.29
C ASN A 49 0.33 -9.35 17.95
N ALA A 50 1.28 -10.11 17.39
CA ALA A 50 1.90 -9.77 16.12
C ALA A 50 1.65 -10.85 15.06
N ILE A 51 1.37 -10.41 13.83
CA ILE A 51 1.29 -11.26 12.64
C ILE A 51 2.52 -10.99 11.79
N ILE A 52 3.27 -12.05 11.44
CA ILE A 52 4.48 -11.93 10.63
C ILE A 52 4.21 -12.47 9.22
N HIS A 53 4.47 -11.64 8.22
CA HIS A 53 4.42 -12.01 6.81
C HIS A 53 5.83 -12.01 6.24
N ARG A 54 6.44 -13.19 6.08
CA ARG A 54 7.76 -13.33 5.48
C ARG A 54 7.72 -13.05 3.98
N ALA A 55 8.78 -12.46 3.46
CA ALA A 55 8.88 -12.05 2.06
C ALA A 55 8.61 -13.22 1.09
N GLU A 56 9.18 -14.40 1.38
CA GLU A 56 9.04 -15.61 0.58
C GLU A 56 7.65 -16.26 0.65
N THR A 57 6.81 -15.84 1.61
CA THR A 57 5.45 -16.39 1.78
C THR A 57 4.37 -15.54 1.13
N ARG A 58 4.74 -14.41 0.51
CA ARG A 58 3.80 -13.55 -0.22
C ARG A 58 3.25 -14.25 -1.47
N GLY A 59 2.04 -13.89 -1.87
CA GLY A 59 1.53 -14.27 -3.18
C GLY A 59 2.45 -13.74 -4.28
N HIS A 60 2.60 -14.49 -5.38
CA HIS A 60 3.46 -14.09 -6.49
C HIS A 60 2.72 -14.29 -7.81
N ALA A 61 2.70 -13.26 -8.65
CA ALA A 61 2.19 -13.28 -9.99
C ALA A 61 3.26 -12.76 -10.96
N ASN A 62 3.50 -13.50 -12.05
CA ASN A 62 4.39 -13.08 -13.12
C ASN A 62 3.67 -13.21 -14.45
N HIS A 63 3.45 -12.07 -15.11
CA HIS A 63 2.80 -11.97 -16.41
C HIS A 63 3.78 -11.61 -17.54
N GLY A 64 5.08 -11.75 -17.30
CA GLY A 64 6.16 -11.35 -18.20
C GLY A 64 6.47 -9.85 -18.11
N TRP A 65 5.48 -9.00 -18.33
CA TRP A 65 5.62 -7.54 -18.21
C TRP A 65 5.42 -7.01 -16.77
N LEU A 66 4.74 -7.77 -15.92
CA LEU A 66 4.48 -7.48 -14.51
C LEU A 66 5.00 -8.64 -13.66
N ASN A 67 5.84 -8.31 -12.68
CA ASN A 67 6.24 -9.19 -11.59
C ASN A 67 5.74 -8.57 -10.29
N SER A 68 4.76 -9.20 -9.63
CA SER A 68 4.02 -8.64 -8.49
C SER A 68 4.03 -9.59 -7.31
N TYR A 69 4.35 -9.05 -6.12
CA TYR A 69 4.30 -9.78 -4.85
C TYR A 69 3.19 -9.22 -3.97
N HIS A 70 2.28 -10.07 -3.54
CA HIS A 70 1.08 -9.71 -2.79
C HIS A 70 1.22 -10.08 -1.32
N THR A 71 1.21 -9.10 -0.43
CA THR A 71 1.20 -9.35 1.03
C THR A 71 -0.14 -9.89 1.48
N PHE A 72 -1.23 -9.34 0.94
CA PHE A 72 -2.60 -9.76 1.19
C PHE A 72 -3.23 -10.37 -0.07
N SER A 73 -4.36 -11.05 0.10
CA SER A 73 -5.11 -11.64 -1.01
C SER A 73 -5.47 -10.59 -2.06
N PHE A 74 -5.05 -10.82 -3.29
CA PHE A 74 -5.23 -9.93 -4.41
C PHE A 74 -5.27 -10.70 -5.74
N ALA A 75 -6.13 -10.29 -6.67
CA ALA A 75 -6.33 -10.95 -7.97
C ALA A 75 -6.57 -12.48 -7.81
N GLN A 76 -5.68 -13.30 -8.35
CA GLN A 76 -5.79 -14.77 -8.24
C GLN A 76 -5.15 -15.36 -6.99
N TYR A 77 -4.39 -14.57 -6.24
CA TYR A 77 -3.84 -15.00 -4.96
C TYR A 77 -4.90 -14.89 -3.87
N TYR A 78 -5.31 -16.01 -3.32
CA TYR A 78 -6.27 -16.08 -2.24
C TYR A 78 -5.73 -16.87 -1.06
N ASN A 79 -5.66 -16.23 0.11
CA ASN A 79 -5.37 -16.85 1.39
C ASN A 79 -6.31 -16.22 2.44
N PRO A 80 -7.25 -17.00 3.04
CA PRO A 80 -8.24 -16.47 3.99
C PRO A 80 -7.62 -15.90 5.26
N GLU A 81 -6.39 -16.27 5.60
CA GLU A 81 -5.63 -15.73 6.74
C GLU A 81 -4.88 -14.43 6.39
N ARG A 82 -4.93 -14.01 5.11
CA ARG A 82 -4.23 -12.83 4.59
C ARG A 82 -5.14 -11.98 3.72
N MET A 83 -6.29 -11.60 4.26
CA MET A 83 -7.23 -10.74 3.53
C MET A 83 -6.87 -9.26 3.65
N HIS A 84 -6.46 -8.83 4.82
CA HIS A 84 -6.12 -7.44 5.15
C HIS A 84 -5.48 -7.37 6.55
N PHE A 85 -4.97 -6.19 6.91
CA PHE A 85 -4.61 -5.84 8.29
C PHE A 85 -5.39 -4.59 8.70
N GLY A 86 -6.40 -4.72 9.55
CA GLY A 86 -7.36 -3.64 9.78
C GLY A 86 -7.92 -3.13 8.45
N VAL A 87 -7.90 -1.82 8.24
CA VAL A 87 -8.34 -1.22 6.98
C VAL A 87 -7.29 -1.24 5.86
N LEU A 88 -6.08 -1.71 6.10
CA LEU A 88 -5.04 -1.92 5.08
C LEU A 88 -5.38 -3.15 4.24
N ARG A 89 -5.91 -2.94 3.04
CA ARG A 89 -6.49 -3.98 2.18
C ARG A 89 -5.49 -4.59 1.20
N VAL A 90 -4.61 -3.78 0.63
CA VAL A 90 -3.62 -4.20 -0.36
C VAL A 90 -2.27 -3.63 -0.02
N LEU A 91 -1.23 -4.45 -0.14
CA LEU A 91 0.17 -4.07 -0.17
C LEU A 91 0.86 -4.97 -1.20
N ASN A 92 0.97 -4.46 -2.41
CA ASN A 92 1.68 -5.10 -3.51
C ASN A 92 3.02 -4.41 -3.75
N ASP A 93 4.02 -5.21 -4.11
CA ASP A 93 5.38 -4.81 -4.48
C ASP A 93 5.55 -5.18 -5.95
N ASP A 94 5.36 -4.18 -6.82
CA ASP A 94 5.19 -4.35 -8.25
C ASP A 94 6.45 -3.92 -9.02
N GLN A 95 6.80 -4.72 -10.04
CA GLN A 95 7.86 -4.42 -11.01
C GLN A 95 7.25 -4.49 -12.40
N VAL A 96 7.26 -3.37 -13.11
CA VAL A 96 6.64 -3.24 -14.44
C VAL A 96 7.71 -2.95 -15.49
N ALA A 97 7.72 -3.76 -16.55
CA ALA A 97 8.65 -3.64 -17.66
C ALA A 97 8.55 -2.28 -18.37
N PRO A 98 9.59 -1.84 -19.09
CA PRO A 98 9.61 -0.58 -19.82
C PRO A 98 8.40 -0.38 -20.72
N GLY A 99 7.73 0.78 -20.65
CA GLY A 99 6.57 1.15 -21.46
C GLY A 99 5.29 0.32 -21.22
N MET A 100 5.35 -0.67 -20.31
CA MET A 100 4.19 -1.49 -19.97
C MET A 100 3.44 -0.90 -18.77
N GLY A 101 2.25 -1.43 -18.48
CA GLY A 101 1.46 -0.93 -17.37
C GLY A 101 0.04 -1.47 -17.33
N PHE A 102 -0.74 -0.90 -16.43
CA PHE A 102 -2.13 -1.26 -16.21
C PHE A 102 -3.03 -0.34 -17.03
N GLY A 103 -3.77 -0.92 -17.98
CA GLY A 103 -4.76 -0.21 -18.79
C GLY A 103 -5.88 0.39 -17.94
N THR A 104 -6.70 1.23 -18.56
CA THR A 104 -7.78 1.94 -17.86
C THR A 104 -8.75 0.98 -17.16
N HIS A 105 -8.83 1.08 -15.84
CA HIS A 105 -9.69 0.28 -14.96
C HIS A 105 -10.39 1.14 -13.91
N PRO A 106 -11.54 0.70 -13.37
CA PRO A 106 -12.32 1.48 -12.41
C PRO A 106 -11.97 1.15 -10.98
N HIS A 107 -12.19 2.15 -10.09
CA HIS A 107 -12.24 1.99 -8.64
C HIS A 107 -13.39 2.81 -8.07
N ASP A 108 -13.94 2.36 -6.95
CA ASP A 108 -14.86 3.12 -6.11
C ASP A 108 -14.56 2.87 -4.63
N ASN A 109 -14.84 3.89 -3.80
CA ASN A 109 -14.74 3.80 -2.34
C ASN A 109 -13.47 3.11 -1.83
N MET A 110 -12.32 3.55 -2.36
CA MET A 110 -11.00 3.07 -2.01
C MET A 110 -10.01 4.24 -1.97
N GLU A 111 -9.12 4.25 -0.99
CA GLU A 111 -7.94 5.11 -0.96
C GLU A 111 -6.79 4.31 -1.57
N ILE A 112 -6.22 4.79 -2.67
CA ILE A 112 -5.17 4.13 -3.44
C ILE A 112 -3.91 4.96 -3.35
N ILE A 113 -2.81 4.35 -2.90
CA ILE A 113 -1.53 4.99 -2.67
C ILE A 113 -0.48 4.31 -3.54
N SER A 114 0.26 5.08 -4.34
CA SER A 114 1.40 4.60 -5.12
C SER A 114 2.69 5.24 -4.62
N ILE A 115 3.69 4.40 -4.31
CA ILE A 115 5.00 4.81 -3.81
C ILE A 115 6.09 4.19 -4.70
N PRO A 116 6.62 4.92 -5.70
CA PRO A 116 7.72 4.42 -6.51
C PRO A 116 9.00 4.26 -5.68
N LEU A 117 9.62 3.09 -5.82
CA LEU A 117 10.91 2.75 -5.23
C LEU A 117 12.06 3.00 -6.21
N SER A 118 11.79 2.89 -7.52
CA SER A 118 12.71 3.27 -8.60
C SER A 118 11.95 3.42 -9.91
N GLY A 119 12.47 4.22 -10.82
CA GLY A 119 11.83 4.53 -12.11
C GLY A 119 10.65 5.49 -11.96
N ASP A 120 9.95 5.73 -13.07
CA ASP A 120 8.89 6.72 -13.22
C ASP A 120 7.56 6.02 -13.54
N LEU A 121 6.53 6.23 -12.72
CA LEU A 121 5.17 5.72 -12.93
C LEU A 121 4.28 6.84 -13.46
N GLU A 122 3.74 6.68 -14.68
CA GLU A 122 2.76 7.63 -15.24
C GLU A 122 1.36 7.23 -14.80
N HIS A 123 0.63 8.17 -14.21
CA HIS A 123 -0.78 8.05 -13.85
C HIS A 123 -1.63 8.93 -14.78
N LYS A 124 -2.78 8.39 -15.21
CA LYS A 124 -3.84 9.14 -15.93
C LYS A 124 -5.20 8.72 -15.37
N ASP A 125 -6.10 9.69 -15.18
CA ASP A 125 -7.42 9.39 -14.65
C ASP A 125 -8.57 10.11 -15.37
N SER A 126 -9.80 9.70 -15.05
CA SER A 126 -11.02 10.24 -15.64
C SER A 126 -11.39 11.65 -15.16
N MET A 127 -10.67 12.21 -14.19
CA MET A 127 -10.77 13.62 -13.80
C MET A 127 -9.91 14.55 -14.68
N GLY A 128 -9.05 13.96 -15.52
CA GLY A 128 -8.14 14.67 -16.41
C GLY A 128 -6.74 14.88 -15.85
N ASN A 129 -6.41 14.26 -14.70
CA ASN A 129 -5.05 14.30 -14.20
C ASN A 129 -4.14 13.43 -15.08
N VAL A 130 -2.96 13.98 -15.39
CA VAL A 130 -1.84 13.28 -16.01
C VAL A 130 -0.60 13.67 -15.22
N ALA A 131 -0.01 12.72 -14.53
CA ALA A 131 1.14 12.95 -13.66
C ALA A 131 2.20 11.86 -13.81
N VAL A 132 3.43 12.19 -13.47
CA VAL A 132 4.52 11.22 -13.33
C VAL A 132 4.93 11.20 -11.87
N ILE A 133 4.79 10.03 -11.26
CA ILE A 133 5.13 9.75 -9.87
C ILE A 133 6.54 9.17 -9.88
N ARG A 134 7.47 9.80 -9.18
CA ARG A 134 8.89 9.44 -9.17
C ARG A 134 9.33 8.87 -7.84
N GLN A 135 10.52 8.34 -7.78
CA GLN A 135 11.14 7.98 -6.51
C GLN A 135 11.12 9.18 -5.54
N ASN A 136 10.73 8.94 -4.30
CA ASN A 136 10.45 9.91 -3.24
C ASN A 136 9.14 10.67 -3.38
N ASP A 137 8.32 10.43 -4.40
CA ASP A 137 6.94 10.89 -4.41
C ASP A 137 6.06 9.87 -3.67
N VAL A 138 4.99 10.40 -3.09
CA VAL A 138 3.83 9.63 -2.61
C VAL A 138 2.60 10.21 -3.27
N GLN A 139 1.86 9.36 -3.96
CA GLN A 139 0.63 9.71 -4.64
C GLN A 139 -0.55 9.08 -3.94
N VAL A 140 -1.66 9.80 -3.88
CA VAL A 140 -2.96 9.32 -3.41
C VAL A 140 -4.03 9.59 -4.45
N MET A 141 -4.88 8.59 -4.67
CA MET A 141 -6.13 8.72 -5.40
C MET A 141 -7.28 8.24 -4.50
N SER A 142 -8.14 9.15 -4.04
CA SER A 142 -9.39 8.78 -3.38
C SER A 142 -10.44 8.49 -4.44
N ALA A 143 -10.87 7.23 -4.55
CA ALA A 143 -11.78 6.81 -5.63
C ALA A 143 -13.22 7.30 -5.43
N GLY A 144 -13.67 7.49 -4.18
CA GLY A 144 -14.97 8.07 -3.85
C GLY A 144 -16.15 7.47 -4.61
N THR A 145 -16.94 8.29 -5.28
CA THR A 145 -18.11 7.87 -6.07
C THR A 145 -17.78 7.08 -7.34
N GLY A 146 -16.49 6.97 -7.67
CA GLY A 146 -16.01 6.21 -8.82
C GLY A 146 -15.04 7.02 -9.68
N ILE A 147 -13.93 6.37 -10.04
CA ILE A 147 -12.88 6.90 -10.92
C ILE A 147 -12.39 5.77 -11.82
N ARG A 148 -11.88 6.14 -12.98
CA ARG A 148 -11.13 5.24 -13.86
C ARG A 148 -9.73 5.79 -14.03
N HIS A 149 -8.71 4.93 -13.91
CA HIS A 149 -7.33 5.35 -14.13
C HIS A 149 -6.51 4.29 -14.84
N SER A 150 -5.32 4.69 -15.26
CA SER A 150 -4.28 3.82 -15.82
C SER A 150 -2.94 4.18 -15.22
N GLU A 151 -2.05 3.19 -15.07
CA GLU A 151 -0.71 3.36 -14.53
C GLU A 151 0.28 2.66 -15.45
N TYR A 152 1.25 3.41 -15.99
CA TYR A 152 2.25 2.90 -16.93
C TYR A 152 3.67 3.24 -16.49
N ASN A 153 4.59 2.32 -16.74
CA ASN A 153 6.00 2.64 -16.68
C ASN A 153 6.34 3.69 -17.74
N LYS A 154 6.72 4.89 -17.30
CA LYS A 154 7.06 6.01 -18.20
C LYS A 154 8.41 5.81 -18.88
N ASN A 155 9.28 4.98 -18.30
CA ASN A 155 10.59 4.73 -18.84
C ASN A 155 10.50 3.76 -20.04
N SER A 156 11.34 3.98 -21.06
CA SER A 156 11.41 3.13 -22.25
C SER A 156 12.48 2.04 -22.15
N ASP A 157 13.39 2.11 -21.15
CA ASP A 157 14.60 1.32 -21.06
C ASP A 157 14.87 0.68 -19.70
N GLN A 158 14.08 1.03 -18.68
CA GLN A 158 14.22 0.49 -17.32
C GLN A 158 12.86 0.14 -16.70
N GLU A 159 12.88 -0.81 -15.78
CA GLU A 159 11.71 -1.15 -14.97
C GLU A 159 11.33 0.00 -14.04
N VAL A 160 10.02 0.14 -13.76
CA VAL A 160 9.53 0.86 -12.58
C VAL A 160 9.20 -0.13 -11.48
N LYS A 161 9.63 0.17 -10.25
CA LYS A 161 9.32 -0.61 -9.05
C LYS A 161 8.56 0.30 -8.08
N PHE A 162 7.41 -0.15 -7.60
CA PHE A 162 6.59 0.66 -6.71
C PHE A 162 5.75 -0.21 -5.78
N LEU A 163 5.33 0.38 -4.66
CA LEU A 163 4.30 -0.19 -3.80
C LEU A 163 2.94 0.33 -4.24
N GLN A 164 1.99 -0.59 -4.45
CA GLN A 164 0.58 -0.28 -4.60
C GLN A 164 -0.12 -0.64 -3.29
N ILE A 165 -0.69 0.36 -2.62
CA ILE A 165 -1.31 0.21 -1.30
C ILE A 165 -2.75 0.68 -1.39
N TRP A 166 -3.69 -0.14 -0.87
CA TRP A 166 -5.09 0.24 -0.79
C TRP A 166 -5.55 0.24 0.66
N VAL A 167 -6.29 1.28 1.02
CA VAL A 167 -6.88 1.45 2.35
C VAL A 167 -8.38 1.66 2.21
N PHE A 168 -9.18 0.93 2.97
CA PHE A 168 -10.63 1.17 3.04
C PHE A 168 -10.87 2.55 3.65
N PRO A 169 -11.69 3.41 3.00
CA PRO A 169 -11.99 4.73 3.54
C PRO A 169 -12.98 4.65 4.71
N ASN A 170 -12.90 5.62 5.64
CA ASN A 170 -13.89 5.83 6.70
C ASN A 170 -15.12 6.61 6.21
N LYS A 171 -15.05 7.21 5.01
CA LYS A 171 -16.12 7.99 4.40
C LYS A 171 -16.34 7.55 2.96
N ARG A 172 -17.55 7.06 2.70
CA ARG A 172 -17.92 6.58 1.36
C ARG A 172 -18.54 7.69 0.50
N ASN A 173 -18.52 7.46 -0.82
CA ASN A 173 -19.16 8.33 -1.82
C ASN A 173 -18.70 9.78 -1.78
N VAL A 174 -17.45 10.00 -1.41
CA VAL A 174 -16.80 11.30 -1.50
C VAL A 174 -16.53 11.66 -2.96
N THR A 175 -16.33 12.94 -3.26
CA THR A 175 -15.84 13.36 -4.57
C THR A 175 -14.46 12.77 -4.81
N PRO A 176 -14.21 12.13 -5.95
CA PRO A 176 -12.88 11.63 -6.29
C PRO A 176 -11.83 12.75 -6.25
N ARG A 177 -10.62 12.41 -5.79
CA ARG A 177 -9.50 13.36 -5.72
C ARG A 177 -8.17 12.70 -6.05
N TYR A 178 -7.23 13.52 -6.48
CA TYR A 178 -5.83 13.16 -6.71
C TYR A 178 -4.94 14.11 -5.93
N ASP A 179 -3.86 13.59 -5.35
CA ASP A 179 -2.84 14.36 -4.66
C ASP A 179 -1.47 13.67 -4.79
N GLN A 180 -0.39 14.47 -4.81
CA GLN A 180 0.97 13.96 -4.91
C GLN A 180 1.93 14.94 -4.25
N LEU A 181 2.83 14.43 -3.42
CA LEU A 181 3.90 15.21 -2.79
C LEU A 181 5.25 14.53 -2.99
N THR A 182 6.29 15.34 -3.16
CA THR A 182 7.68 14.89 -3.20
C THR A 182 8.33 15.12 -1.84
N PHE A 183 8.98 14.11 -1.30
CA PHE A 183 9.63 14.11 0.00
C PHE A 183 11.15 14.12 -0.16
N LYS A 184 11.84 14.87 0.72
CA LYS A 184 13.30 14.93 0.70
C LYS A 184 13.90 13.74 1.46
N PRO A 185 14.85 12.99 0.86
CA PRO A 185 15.49 11.86 1.53
C PRO A 185 16.24 12.23 2.81
N GLU A 186 16.78 13.45 2.90
CA GLU A 186 17.47 13.94 4.10
C GLU A 186 16.57 14.02 5.32
N ASP A 187 15.25 14.25 5.13
CA ASP A 187 14.28 14.43 6.22
C ASP A 187 13.85 13.10 6.86
N ARG A 188 14.28 11.94 6.33
CA ARG A 188 13.99 10.61 6.88
C ARG A 188 15.20 9.87 7.43
N LYS A 189 16.39 10.53 7.48
CA LYS A 189 17.62 9.91 7.98
C LYS A 189 17.61 9.83 9.51
N ASN A 190 17.55 8.61 10.04
CA ASN A 190 17.46 8.31 11.47
C ASN A 190 16.29 9.02 12.17
N THR A 191 15.19 9.22 11.44
CA THR A 191 13.94 9.79 11.96
C THR A 191 12.75 9.28 11.13
N TRP A 192 11.54 9.39 11.69
CA TRP A 192 10.30 9.13 10.96
C TRP A 192 9.86 10.38 10.20
N GLN A 193 9.76 10.29 8.88
CA GLN A 193 9.12 11.29 8.04
C GLN A 193 7.69 10.85 7.76
N GLN A 194 6.71 11.64 8.22
CA GLN A 194 5.30 11.39 7.93
C GLN A 194 5.00 11.68 6.46
N ILE A 195 4.43 10.71 5.76
CA ILE A 195 4.15 10.79 4.32
C ILE A 195 2.65 10.78 3.99
N LEU A 196 1.82 10.34 4.96
CA LEU A 196 0.38 10.30 4.80
C LEU A 196 -0.31 10.50 6.15
N SER A 197 -1.46 11.19 6.13
CA SER A 197 -2.26 11.49 7.32
C SER A 197 -3.77 11.53 7.00
N PRO A 198 -4.65 11.59 8.02
CA PRO A 198 -6.09 11.77 7.83
C PRO A 198 -6.52 13.21 7.56
N ASN A 199 -5.60 14.19 7.63
CA ASN A 199 -5.93 15.60 7.61
C ASN A 199 -5.11 16.37 6.57
N ALA A 200 -5.79 17.20 5.77
CA ALA A 200 -5.14 18.03 4.75
C ALA A 200 -4.19 19.09 5.32
N ASP A 201 -4.37 19.49 6.58
CA ASP A 201 -3.53 20.48 7.25
C ASP A 201 -2.31 19.85 7.98
N ASP A 202 -2.18 18.52 7.96
CA ASP A 202 -1.07 17.78 8.56
C ASP A 202 -0.01 17.45 7.50
N ALA A 203 1.16 16.99 7.94
CA ALA A 203 2.23 16.59 7.03
C ALA A 203 1.84 15.38 6.16
N GLY A 204 2.32 15.38 4.92
CA GLY A 204 2.09 14.31 3.95
C GLY A 204 0.86 14.51 3.08
N VAL A 205 0.61 13.57 2.17
CA VAL A 205 -0.66 13.49 1.46
C VAL A 205 -1.75 13.01 2.42
N TRP A 206 -3.02 13.35 2.17
CA TRP A 206 -4.09 12.95 3.08
C TRP A 206 -5.11 12.01 2.43
N ILE A 207 -5.76 11.18 3.24
CA ILE A 207 -6.79 10.23 2.83
C ILE A 207 -8.02 10.31 3.73
N HIS A 208 -9.14 9.78 3.25
CA HIS A 208 -10.36 9.63 4.05
C HIS A 208 -10.28 8.39 4.96
N GLN A 209 -9.26 8.34 5.84
CA GLN A 209 -9.13 7.33 6.87
C GLN A 209 -8.24 7.83 8.01
N ASP A 210 -8.51 7.40 9.25
CA ASP A 210 -7.71 7.70 10.43
C ASP A 210 -6.41 6.87 10.43
N ALA A 211 -5.59 7.09 9.41
CA ALA A 211 -4.36 6.37 9.15
C ALA A 211 -3.17 7.33 9.00
N TRP A 212 -2.00 6.89 9.44
CA TRP A 212 -0.74 7.63 9.33
C TRP A 212 0.34 6.73 8.77
N PHE A 213 0.97 7.14 7.68
CA PHE A 213 2.12 6.43 7.13
C PHE A 213 3.38 7.24 7.35
N HIS A 214 4.45 6.53 7.71
CA HIS A 214 5.78 7.08 7.89
C HIS A 214 6.78 6.19 7.18
N TRP A 215 7.84 6.79 6.70
CA TRP A 215 9.03 6.05 6.32
C TRP A 215 10.26 6.59 7.04
N GLY A 216 11.31 5.76 7.14
CA GLY A 216 12.55 6.16 7.79
C GLY A 216 13.72 5.33 7.30
N GLU A 217 14.85 5.99 7.05
CA GLU A 217 16.14 5.37 6.78
C GLU A 217 16.97 5.37 8.05
N TRP A 218 17.32 4.18 8.54
CA TRP A 218 18.00 4.00 9.82
C TRP A 218 19.36 3.37 9.62
N SER A 219 20.40 4.01 10.16
CA SER A 219 21.76 3.44 10.19
C SER A 219 21.84 2.24 11.12
N ALA A 220 22.69 1.27 10.81
CA ALA A 220 22.92 0.09 11.63
C ALA A 220 23.15 0.44 13.11
N GLY A 221 22.50 -0.30 14.00
CA GLY A 221 22.57 -0.13 15.45
C GLY A 221 21.67 0.96 16.04
N LYS A 222 21.00 1.77 15.22
CA LYS A 222 20.03 2.77 15.69
C LYS A 222 18.71 2.12 16.06
N THR A 223 18.00 2.74 17.03
CA THR A 223 16.65 2.37 17.42
C THR A 223 15.69 3.51 17.08
N ALA A 224 14.58 3.16 16.41
CA ALA A 224 13.48 4.02 16.10
C ALA A 224 12.35 3.78 17.10
N ASP A 225 11.90 4.81 17.81
CA ASP A 225 10.67 4.80 18.61
C ASP A 225 9.51 5.33 17.75
N TYR A 226 8.38 4.63 17.75
CA TYR A 226 7.13 5.12 17.14
C TYR A 226 5.99 5.03 18.14
N LYS A 227 5.33 6.16 18.37
CA LYS A 227 4.14 6.26 19.23
C LYS A 227 2.89 6.22 18.37
N ILE A 228 1.96 5.34 18.73
CA ILE A 228 0.65 5.22 18.07
C ILE A 228 -0.09 6.56 18.16
N LYS A 229 -0.52 7.10 17.04
CA LYS A 229 -1.21 8.39 16.94
C LYS A 229 -2.65 8.32 17.43
N LYS A 230 -3.33 7.20 17.17
CA LYS A 230 -4.71 6.99 17.58
C LYS A 230 -4.87 5.68 18.32
N SER A 231 -5.40 5.73 19.55
CA SER A 231 -5.70 4.52 20.33
C SER A 231 -6.63 3.58 19.58
N GLY A 232 -6.32 2.29 19.60
CA GLY A 232 -7.05 1.24 18.86
C GLY A 232 -6.55 1.01 17.44
N ASN A 233 -5.64 1.84 16.93
CA ASN A 233 -4.94 1.55 15.68
C ASN A 233 -3.90 0.45 15.89
N GLY A 234 -3.70 -0.35 14.84
CA GLY A 234 -2.53 -1.22 14.68
C GLY A 234 -1.49 -0.58 13.77
N VAL A 235 -0.28 -1.13 13.80
CA VAL A 235 0.81 -0.71 12.91
C VAL A 235 1.26 -1.88 12.06
N TYR A 236 1.31 -1.69 10.76
CA TYR A 236 1.95 -2.62 9.83
C TYR A 236 3.32 -2.07 9.44
N VAL A 237 4.37 -2.77 9.86
CA VAL A 237 5.76 -2.47 9.51
C VAL A 237 6.14 -3.27 8.27
N PHE A 238 6.70 -2.61 7.25
CA PHE A 238 7.20 -3.26 6.05
C PHE A 238 8.65 -2.82 5.79
N VAL A 239 9.57 -3.78 5.75
CA VAL A 239 11.00 -3.51 5.55
C VAL A 239 11.28 -3.37 4.06
N LEU A 240 11.57 -2.16 3.58
CA LEU A 240 11.89 -1.88 2.17
C LEU A 240 13.30 -2.37 1.81
N SER A 241 14.26 -2.21 2.71
CA SER A 241 15.64 -2.73 2.55
C SER A 241 16.30 -2.90 3.91
N GLY A 242 17.37 -3.70 3.96
CA GLY A 242 18.12 -3.98 5.19
C GLY A 242 17.41 -4.99 6.10
N ALA A 243 17.69 -4.91 7.39
CA ALA A 243 17.13 -5.77 8.41
C ALA A 243 16.88 -5.00 9.71
N VAL A 244 15.77 -5.31 10.39
CA VAL A 244 15.41 -4.71 11.67
C VAL A 244 14.94 -5.79 12.65
N THR A 245 15.04 -5.49 13.96
CA THR A 245 14.47 -6.31 15.03
C THR A 245 13.39 -5.52 15.76
N ILE A 246 12.23 -6.12 16.00
CA ILE A 246 11.11 -5.59 16.77
C ILE A 246 10.79 -6.60 17.87
N GLY A 247 10.97 -6.22 19.14
CA GLY A 247 10.92 -7.19 20.24
C GLY A 247 12.01 -8.25 20.08
N ASP A 248 11.59 -9.51 19.93
CA ASP A 248 12.44 -10.69 19.66
C ASP A 248 12.39 -11.14 18.18
N VAL A 249 11.67 -10.42 17.32
CA VAL A 249 11.45 -10.79 15.93
C VAL A 249 12.37 -10.03 14.99
N LYS A 250 13.23 -10.75 14.29
CA LYS A 250 14.03 -10.18 13.19
C LYS A 250 13.22 -10.20 11.90
N LEU A 251 13.20 -9.05 11.20
CA LEU A 251 12.62 -8.85 9.88
C LEU A 251 13.72 -8.49 8.89
N ASN A 252 13.71 -9.14 7.74
CA ASN A 252 14.60 -8.86 6.62
C ASN A 252 13.87 -8.04 5.55
N ALA A 253 14.59 -7.61 4.52
CA ALA A 253 14.01 -6.89 3.39
C ALA A 253 12.76 -7.60 2.84
N ARG A 254 11.68 -6.84 2.68
CA ARG A 254 10.35 -7.26 2.21
C ARG A 254 9.54 -8.13 3.18
N ASP A 255 10.04 -8.40 4.39
CA ASP A 255 9.19 -8.92 5.46
C ASP A 255 8.23 -7.83 5.94
N GLY A 256 7.05 -8.26 6.37
CA GLY A 256 6.05 -7.41 7.01
C GLY A 256 5.65 -7.94 8.38
N MET A 257 5.25 -7.03 9.28
CA MET A 257 4.77 -7.37 10.62
C MET A 257 3.62 -6.45 11.00
N GLY A 258 2.46 -7.02 11.25
CA GLY A 258 1.31 -6.34 11.84
C GLY A 258 1.34 -6.45 13.36
N ILE A 259 1.19 -5.34 14.07
CA ILE A 259 1.24 -5.24 15.53
C ILE A 259 0.00 -4.51 16.01
N VAL A 260 -0.69 -5.07 16.99
CA VAL A 260 -1.91 -4.49 17.60
C VAL A 260 -1.77 -4.37 19.10
N ASP A 261 -2.67 -3.58 19.72
CA ASP A 261 -2.78 -3.41 21.18
C ASP A 261 -1.53 -2.87 21.85
N MET A 262 -0.82 -1.96 21.15
CA MET A 262 0.36 -1.28 21.70
C MET A 262 0.20 0.23 21.61
N SER A 263 0.85 0.95 22.54
CA SER A 263 0.93 2.42 22.53
C SER A 263 2.18 2.95 21.81
N SER A 264 3.23 2.12 21.73
CA SER A 264 4.48 2.43 21.01
C SER A 264 5.19 1.16 20.60
N ILE A 265 6.05 1.27 19.59
CA ILE A 265 6.94 0.20 19.14
C ILE A 265 8.37 0.73 19.01
N ASP A 266 9.33 -0.10 19.42
CA ASP A 266 10.76 0.13 19.20
C ASP A 266 11.24 -0.76 18.07
N ILE A 267 11.90 -0.18 17.08
CA ILE A 267 12.44 -0.86 15.90
C ILE A 267 13.95 -0.65 15.88
N LYS A 268 14.73 -1.69 16.10
CA LYS A 268 16.18 -1.64 16.05
C LYS A 268 16.67 -1.99 14.64
N ALA A 269 17.46 -1.13 14.02
CA ALA A 269 18.13 -1.41 12.76
C ALA A 269 19.33 -2.36 12.98
N ASP A 270 19.29 -3.56 12.43
CA ASP A 270 20.37 -4.54 12.50
C ASP A 270 21.44 -4.30 11.40
N SER A 271 21.03 -3.68 10.32
CA SER A 271 21.85 -3.13 9.25
C SER A 271 21.32 -1.77 8.86
N ASP A 272 21.95 -1.05 7.93
CA ASP A 272 21.30 0.09 7.30
C ASP A 272 19.98 -0.39 6.71
N ALA A 273 18.88 0.25 7.09
CA ALA A 273 17.53 -0.19 6.78
C ALA A 273 16.63 0.95 6.36
N PHE A 274 15.73 0.68 5.39
CA PHE A 274 14.65 1.56 5.00
C PHE A 274 13.32 0.89 5.34
N VAL A 275 12.49 1.55 6.13
CA VAL A 275 11.26 0.98 6.69
C VAL A 275 10.07 1.86 6.35
N LEU A 276 8.98 1.24 5.89
CA LEU A 276 7.66 1.84 5.78
C LEU A 276 6.80 1.37 6.96
N LEU A 277 6.18 2.32 7.65
CA LEU A 277 5.29 2.09 8.78
C LEU A 277 3.91 2.63 8.42
N MET A 278 2.89 1.79 8.55
CA MET A 278 1.50 2.09 8.22
C MET A 278 0.64 1.88 9.46
N GLU A 279 0.31 2.97 10.16
CA GLU A 279 -0.66 2.95 11.24
C GLU A 279 -2.06 3.05 10.68
N VAL A 280 -2.94 2.11 11.03
CA VAL A 280 -4.30 2.00 10.50
C VAL A 280 -5.30 1.55 11.57
N PRO A 281 -6.58 1.96 11.49
CA PRO A 281 -7.65 1.38 12.29
C PRO A 281 -7.77 -0.13 12.07
N MET A 282 -8.15 -0.83 13.14
CA MET A 282 -8.33 -2.29 13.09
C MET A 282 -9.78 -2.72 12.82
N ASN A 283 -10.73 -1.77 12.83
CA ASN A 283 -12.17 -1.99 12.60
C ASN A 283 -12.64 -1.12 11.43
#